data_dad7bb0a5c2aa68398d274c083419c7d
#
_entry.id   dad7bb0a5c2aa68398d274c083419c7d
#
_cell.length_a   1.000
_cell.length_b   1.000
_cell.length_c   1.000
_cell.angle_alpha   90.00
_cell.angle_beta   90.00
_cell.angle_gamma   90.00
#
_symmetry.space_group_name_H-M   'P 1'
#
loop_
_entity.id
_entity.type
_entity.pdbx_description
1 polymer ?
#
loop_
_entity_poly.entity_id
_entity_poly.type
_entity_poly.pdbx_seq_one_letter_code
_entity_poly.pdbx_strand_id
1 'polypeptide(L)'
;MNHSPVKNALWEARSSIFWNYSSIVPLASSINDHLIAKTPSRSRTSVVYRFSSDFELRERYRNPINEIRIEKLLEDLDALAGTISYKHCSCDDGKARSLILVTASVDNMILKKPTCIDNDITIEGAVTWVGCSSLEIQLEVKQSTPEPTNSTESVSLTANFTFVAKDKTGKSVKINQILPENEKEKHLWEEAEERNKMRKKKKEEKKDNLNELLLANKDNNNNILIKETCLQNSLVCQPEKNNIHGQIFGGYLMRKAYELAYATAYSFARSPPCFVEVDHVDFLKPVDAGDFLHLKSCVICTQVENSSRPLINVEVVSHVTQPQDLSSEISNNFYFTFTVPSDSLRNGLKIRNVVPGTEEEARRVMDVRDTFHP
;
A
#
# COMPACT_ATOMS: atom_id res chain seq x y z
N MET A 1 6.77 23.84 -9.77
CA MET A 1 5.80 22.81 -9.31
C MET A 1 6.32 22.28 -7.98
N ASN A 2 5.62 22.54 -6.87
CA ASN A 2 6.07 22.05 -5.57
C ASN A 2 5.64 20.59 -5.40
N HIS A 3 6.55 19.67 -5.65
CA HIS A 3 6.35 18.24 -5.40
C HIS A 3 6.55 17.93 -3.89
N SER A 4 6.06 16.77 -3.43
CA SER A 4 6.40 16.28 -2.10
C SER A 4 7.91 16.02 -1.99
N PRO A 5 8.50 16.01 -0.78
CA PRO A 5 9.93 15.71 -0.59
C PRO A 5 10.35 14.40 -1.24
N VAL A 6 9.52 13.34 -1.16
CA VAL A 6 9.79 12.08 -1.84
C VAL A 6 9.73 12.22 -3.35
N LYS A 7 8.76 12.98 -3.89
CA LYS A 7 8.67 13.21 -5.33
C LYS A 7 9.85 14.03 -5.86
N ASN A 8 10.35 14.97 -5.07
CA ASN A 8 11.57 15.70 -5.40
C ASN A 8 12.78 14.76 -5.42
N ALA A 9 12.96 13.93 -4.37
CA ALA A 9 14.03 12.94 -4.32
C ALA A 9 13.94 11.92 -5.47
N LEU A 10 12.71 11.52 -5.85
CA LEU A 10 12.48 10.67 -7.00
C LEU A 10 12.83 11.35 -8.33
N TRP A 11 12.54 12.67 -8.48
CA TRP A 11 12.95 13.45 -9.65
C TRP A 11 14.46 13.58 -9.76
N GLU A 12 15.16 13.83 -8.66
CA GLU A 12 16.62 13.90 -8.63
C GLU A 12 17.24 12.54 -9.00
N ALA A 13 16.73 11.46 -8.41
CA ALA A 13 17.14 10.11 -8.76
C ALA A 13 16.83 9.78 -10.23
N ARG A 14 15.67 10.20 -10.74
CA ARG A 14 15.29 10.06 -12.14
C ARG A 14 16.21 10.84 -13.06
N SER A 15 16.57 12.07 -12.74
CA SER A 15 17.46 12.86 -13.57
C SER A 15 18.79 12.14 -13.79
N SER A 16 19.37 11.56 -12.74
CA SER A 16 20.61 10.78 -12.85
C SER A 16 20.43 9.48 -13.65
N ILE A 17 19.28 8.83 -13.55
CA ILE A 17 18.94 7.60 -14.30
C ILE A 17 18.60 7.93 -15.76
N PHE A 18 17.83 9.00 -16.02
CA PHE A 18 17.36 9.36 -17.38
C PHE A 18 18.45 10.00 -18.25
N TRP A 19 19.37 10.80 -17.70
CA TRP A 19 20.52 11.28 -18.46
C TRP A 19 21.38 10.11 -18.95
N ASN A 20 21.49 9.06 -18.15
CA ASN A 20 22.14 7.82 -18.56
C ASN A 20 21.30 7.01 -19.56
N TYR A 21 19.96 7.17 -19.59
CA TYR A 21 19.07 6.44 -20.49
C TYR A 21 18.95 7.07 -21.88
N SER A 22 19.00 8.40 -21.99
CA SER A 22 18.94 9.11 -23.27
C SER A 22 20.27 9.11 -24.01
N SER A 23 21.38 8.76 -23.38
CA SER A 23 22.69 8.57 -24.00
C SER A 23 22.95 7.13 -24.46
N ILE A 24 21.95 6.23 -24.37
CA ILE A 24 22.12 4.84 -24.80
C ILE A 24 21.94 4.73 -26.30
N VAL A 25 23.04 4.69 -26.99
CA VAL A 25 23.23 4.06 -28.29
C VAL A 25 22.62 2.63 -28.26
N PRO A 26 21.95 2.16 -29.33
CA PRO A 26 21.48 0.80 -29.40
C PRO A 26 22.66 -0.15 -29.49
N LEU A 27 23.13 -0.63 -28.36
CA LEU A 27 24.14 -1.67 -28.33
C LEU A 27 23.45 -3.01 -28.08
N ALA A 28 23.31 -3.76 -29.15
CA ALA A 28 23.29 -5.19 -29.11
C ALA A 28 24.67 -5.65 -28.61
N SER A 29 24.85 -5.84 -27.33
CA SER A 29 25.95 -6.61 -26.79
C SER A 29 25.54 -7.14 -25.42
N SER A 30 25.70 -8.44 -25.27
CA SER A 30 25.61 -9.22 -24.05
C SER A 30 26.34 -8.53 -22.89
N ILE A 31 25.64 -7.68 -22.16
CA ILE A 31 26.12 -7.25 -20.85
C ILE A 31 26.06 -8.51 -20.00
N ASN A 32 27.20 -9.03 -19.61
CA ASN A 32 27.32 -10.02 -18.55
C ASN A 32 26.63 -9.42 -17.31
N ASP A 33 25.39 -9.79 -17.12
CA ASP A 33 24.55 -9.44 -15.96
C ASP A 33 25.08 -10.21 -14.75
N HIS A 34 26.27 -9.86 -14.26
CA HIS A 34 26.77 -10.40 -13.00
C HIS A 34 25.88 -9.88 -11.88
N LEU A 35 25.00 -10.76 -11.42
CA LEU A 35 24.24 -10.52 -10.20
C LEU A 35 25.20 -10.47 -9.03
N ILE A 36 25.08 -9.42 -8.22
CA ILE A 36 25.88 -9.21 -7.02
C ILE A 36 25.01 -9.34 -5.79
N ALA A 37 25.61 -9.65 -4.65
CA ALA A 37 24.97 -9.55 -3.35
C ALA A 37 25.17 -8.13 -2.82
N LYS A 38 24.08 -7.49 -2.38
CA LYS A 38 24.09 -6.12 -1.80
C LYS A 38 23.57 -6.14 -0.38
N THR A 39 24.17 -5.32 0.46
CA THR A 39 23.67 -5.14 1.84
C THR A 39 22.46 -4.21 1.86
N PRO A 40 21.56 -4.32 2.85
CA PRO A 40 20.42 -3.42 3.02
C PRO A 40 20.84 -1.95 3.07
N SER A 41 21.99 -1.63 3.65
CA SER A 41 22.56 -0.29 3.76
C SER A 41 22.73 0.39 2.40
N ARG A 42 23.04 -0.34 1.33
CA ARG A 42 23.23 0.20 -0.04
C ARG A 42 21.94 0.70 -0.69
N SER A 43 20.80 0.18 -0.28
CA SER A 43 19.47 0.61 -0.74
C SER A 43 18.80 1.62 0.20
N ARG A 44 19.29 1.74 1.45
CA ARG A 44 18.70 2.58 2.48
C ARG A 44 18.50 4.01 1.99
N THR A 45 17.31 4.53 2.23
CA THR A 45 16.92 5.89 1.83
C THR A 45 16.05 6.49 2.92
N SER A 46 16.32 7.75 3.23
CA SER A 46 15.56 8.52 4.23
C SER A 46 15.17 9.86 3.63
N VAL A 47 13.94 10.30 3.91
CA VAL A 47 13.39 11.59 3.48
C VAL A 47 12.68 12.25 4.65
N VAL A 48 12.99 13.53 4.89
CA VAL A 48 12.40 14.32 5.97
C VAL A 48 11.32 15.25 5.43
N TYR A 49 10.17 15.27 6.09
CA TYR A 49 9.07 16.21 5.88
C TYR A 49 9.06 17.24 7.00
N ARG A 50 9.43 18.47 6.67
CA ARG A 50 9.56 19.57 7.64
C ARG A 50 8.24 20.29 7.87
N PHE A 51 7.23 19.58 8.38
CA PHE A 51 5.91 20.15 8.63
C PHE A 51 5.93 21.28 9.66
N SER A 52 6.87 21.26 10.62
CA SER A 52 7.02 22.30 11.64
C SER A 52 7.42 23.66 11.06
N SER A 53 8.21 23.68 9.99
CA SER A 53 8.79 24.89 9.40
C SER A 53 8.27 25.22 8.00
N ASP A 54 7.77 24.25 7.25
CA ASP A 54 7.21 24.44 5.90
C ASP A 54 5.67 24.47 5.96
N PHE A 55 5.14 25.68 6.04
CA PHE A 55 3.68 25.89 6.11
C PHE A 55 2.95 25.36 4.88
N GLU A 56 3.49 25.55 3.67
CA GLU A 56 2.84 25.10 2.44
C GLU A 56 2.78 23.57 2.36
N LEU A 57 3.88 22.89 2.71
CA LEU A 57 3.92 21.45 2.80
C LEU A 57 2.93 20.94 3.84
N ARG A 58 2.92 21.53 5.03
CA ARG A 58 1.98 21.20 6.11
C ARG A 58 0.53 21.28 5.65
N GLU A 59 0.10 22.40 5.04
CA GLU A 59 -1.29 22.57 4.59
C GLU A 59 -1.69 21.56 3.48
N ARG A 60 -0.75 21.10 2.69
CA ARG A 60 -1.00 20.04 1.69
C ARG A 60 -1.27 18.69 2.31
N TYR A 61 -0.69 18.41 3.48
CA TYR A 61 -0.79 17.12 4.17
C TYR A 61 -1.73 17.14 5.37
N ARG A 62 -2.28 18.28 5.73
CA ARG A 62 -3.21 18.40 6.84
C ARG A 62 -4.59 17.86 6.46
N ASN A 63 -5.16 17.03 7.34
CA ASN A 63 -6.55 16.61 7.29
C ASN A 63 -7.44 17.53 8.17
N PRO A 64 -8.79 17.43 8.12
CA PRO A 64 -9.69 18.27 8.90
C PRO A 64 -9.54 18.18 10.42
N ILE A 65 -8.89 17.16 10.95
CA ILE A 65 -8.67 16.92 12.39
C ILE A 65 -7.21 17.15 12.80
N ASN A 66 -6.44 17.90 12.01
CA ASN A 66 -5.03 18.24 12.24
C ASN A 66 -4.07 17.05 12.33
N GLU A 67 -4.36 15.96 11.60
CA GLU A 67 -3.45 14.84 11.42
C GLU A 67 -2.89 14.84 9.99
N ILE A 68 -1.90 13.98 9.74
CA ILE A 68 -1.34 13.77 8.40
C ILE A 68 -2.34 12.99 7.54
N ARG A 69 -2.57 13.47 6.33
CA ARG A 69 -3.40 12.80 5.32
C ARG A 69 -2.78 11.47 4.90
N ILE A 70 -3.37 10.39 5.36
CA ILE A 70 -2.89 9.02 5.11
C ILE A 70 -2.85 8.72 3.62
N GLU A 71 -3.86 9.12 2.85
CA GLU A 71 -3.93 8.85 1.41
C GLU A 71 -2.78 9.49 0.61
N LYS A 72 -2.23 10.61 1.07
CA LYS A 72 -1.02 11.20 0.47
C LYS A 72 0.24 10.48 0.89
N LEU A 73 0.27 10.07 2.17
CA LEU A 73 1.39 9.31 2.69
C LEU A 73 1.51 7.96 1.96
N LEU A 74 0.39 7.28 1.67
CA LEU A 74 0.38 6.04 0.89
C LEU A 74 1.03 6.22 -0.49
N GLU A 75 0.70 7.32 -1.18
CA GLU A 75 1.28 7.64 -2.49
C GLU A 75 2.78 7.88 -2.40
N ASP A 76 3.25 8.57 -1.36
CA ASP A 76 4.66 8.86 -1.16
C ASP A 76 5.46 7.63 -0.71
N LEU A 77 4.88 6.77 0.11
CA LEU A 77 5.51 5.50 0.53
C LEU A 77 5.78 4.59 -0.67
N ASP A 78 4.81 4.42 -1.58
CA ASP A 78 5.01 3.63 -2.80
C ASP A 78 6.12 4.22 -3.69
N ALA A 79 6.18 5.55 -3.82
CA ALA A 79 7.23 6.24 -4.56
C ALA A 79 8.62 6.01 -3.95
N LEU A 80 8.73 6.05 -2.62
CA LEU A 80 10.00 5.81 -1.94
C LEU A 80 10.42 4.33 -2.05
N ALA A 81 9.48 3.40 -1.89
CA ALA A 81 9.72 1.97 -2.07
C ALA A 81 10.23 1.67 -3.48
N GLY A 82 9.63 2.29 -4.50
CA GLY A 82 10.12 2.22 -5.88
C GLY A 82 11.56 2.73 -6.03
N THR A 83 11.89 3.86 -5.41
CA THR A 83 13.25 4.43 -5.43
C THR A 83 14.27 3.47 -4.80
N ILE A 84 13.93 2.89 -3.65
CA ILE A 84 14.77 1.90 -2.94
C ILE A 84 14.98 0.65 -3.79
N SER A 85 13.92 0.18 -4.45
CA SER A 85 13.96 -0.98 -5.36
C SER A 85 14.96 -0.75 -6.51
N TYR A 86 14.91 0.42 -7.15
CA TYR A 86 15.85 0.77 -8.23
C TYR A 86 17.29 0.87 -7.74
N LYS A 87 17.54 1.46 -6.56
CA LYS A 87 18.87 1.50 -5.94
C LYS A 87 19.43 0.10 -5.72
N HIS A 88 18.61 -0.84 -5.25
CA HIS A 88 19.03 -2.22 -5.04
C HIS A 88 19.37 -2.92 -6.37
N CYS A 89 18.53 -2.74 -7.37
CA CYS A 89 18.65 -3.40 -8.67
C CYS A 89 19.69 -2.75 -9.62
N SER A 90 20.20 -1.56 -9.33
CA SER A 90 21.25 -0.91 -10.13
C SER A 90 22.58 -1.69 -10.12
N CYS A 91 23.45 -1.45 -11.10
CA CYS A 91 24.84 -1.93 -11.09
C CYS A 91 25.70 -1.18 -10.07
N ASP A 92 26.88 -1.70 -9.73
CA ASP A 92 27.80 -1.03 -8.79
C ASP A 92 28.38 0.28 -9.33
N ASP A 93 28.47 0.43 -10.64
CA ASP A 93 28.87 1.66 -11.33
C ASP A 93 27.74 2.71 -11.41
N GLY A 94 26.62 2.48 -10.72
CA GLY A 94 25.45 3.37 -10.73
C GLY A 94 24.63 3.33 -12.01
N LYS A 95 24.98 2.49 -12.99
CA LYS A 95 24.18 2.34 -14.21
C LYS A 95 22.89 1.58 -13.92
N ALA A 96 21.78 2.10 -14.46
CA ALA A 96 20.50 1.42 -14.38
C ALA A 96 20.52 0.17 -15.27
N ARG A 97 20.07 -0.96 -14.73
CA ARG A 97 19.77 -2.14 -15.54
C ARG A 97 18.49 -1.88 -16.35
N SER A 98 18.41 -2.46 -17.55
CA SER A 98 17.20 -2.38 -18.38
C SER A 98 16.11 -3.30 -17.85
N LEU A 99 15.55 -2.97 -16.68
CA LEU A 99 14.46 -3.71 -16.04
C LEU A 99 13.32 -2.78 -15.62
N ILE A 100 12.14 -3.34 -15.52
CA ILE A 100 10.90 -2.68 -15.09
C ILE A 100 10.58 -3.22 -13.70
N LEU A 101 10.52 -2.33 -12.71
CA LEU A 101 10.09 -2.66 -11.36
C LEU A 101 8.64 -2.21 -11.18
N VAL A 102 7.77 -3.15 -10.85
CA VAL A 102 6.35 -2.90 -10.60
C VAL A 102 5.98 -3.30 -9.19
N THR A 103 5.17 -2.50 -8.53
CA THR A 103 4.57 -2.86 -7.23
C THR A 103 3.63 -4.04 -7.45
N ALA A 104 3.84 -5.12 -6.73
CA ALA A 104 3.02 -6.32 -6.81
C ALA A 104 2.03 -6.44 -5.65
N SER A 105 2.47 -6.11 -4.44
CA SER A 105 1.61 -6.04 -3.25
C SER A 105 2.12 -5.03 -2.24
N VAL A 106 1.22 -4.62 -1.35
CA VAL A 106 1.53 -3.92 -0.10
C VAL A 106 0.91 -4.73 1.03
N ASP A 107 1.70 -5.04 2.02
CA ASP A 107 1.30 -5.88 3.15
C ASP A 107 1.62 -5.18 4.47
N ASN A 108 0.77 -5.42 5.49
CA ASN A 108 1.03 -5.00 6.87
C ASN A 108 1.41 -3.52 7.03
N MET A 109 0.66 -2.62 6.39
CA MET A 109 0.84 -1.20 6.65
C MET A 109 0.04 -0.80 7.87
N ILE A 110 0.70 -0.71 9.01
CA ILE A 110 0.06 -0.55 10.32
C ILE A 110 0.37 0.83 10.90
N LEU A 111 -0.68 1.57 11.27
CA LEU A 111 -0.56 2.81 12.03
C LEU A 111 -0.44 2.47 13.53
N LYS A 112 0.77 2.54 14.07
CA LYS A 112 1.07 2.23 15.48
C LYS A 112 0.69 3.35 16.44
N LYS A 113 0.81 4.60 15.96
CA LYS A 113 0.49 5.81 16.74
C LYS A 113 -0.13 6.86 15.82
N PRO A 114 -1.10 7.65 16.31
CA PRO A 114 -1.61 8.82 15.58
C PRO A 114 -0.47 9.76 15.19
N THR A 115 -0.61 10.40 14.04
CA THR A 115 0.37 11.36 13.52
C THR A 115 -0.10 12.79 13.76
N CYS A 116 0.78 13.67 14.23
CA CYS A 116 0.51 15.09 14.40
C CYS A 116 1.11 15.87 13.23
N ILE A 117 0.32 16.72 12.58
CA ILE A 117 0.77 17.48 11.41
C ILE A 117 1.77 18.60 11.76
N ASP A 118 1.84 19.03 13.03
CA ASP A 118 2.73 20.09 13.48
C ASP A 118 4.18 19.62 13.73
N ASN A 119 4.39 18.30 13.77
CA ASN A 119 5.70 17.70 14.00
C ASN A 119 6.30 17.15 12.71
N ASP A 120 7.60 17.30 12.56
CA ASP A 120 8.33 16.74 11.42
C ASP A 120 8.25 15.22 11.44
N ILE A 121 8.25 14.63 10.25
CA ILE A 121 8.36 13.17 10.09
C ILE A 121 9.56 12.81 9.23
N THR A 122 10.14 11.66 9.52
CA THR A 122 11.15 11.01 8.70
C THR A 122 10.58 9.72 8.15
N ILE A 123 10.61 9.56 6.83
CA ILE A 123 10.29 8.30 6.17
C ILE A 123 11.59 7.65 5.74
N GLU A 124 11.85 6.46 6.23
CA GLU A 124 13.06 5.72 5.86
C GLU A 124 12.77 4.26 5.56
N GLY A 125 13.62 3.63 4.77
CA GLY A 125 13.53 2.21 4.51
C GLY A 125 14.70 1.64 3.74
N ALA A 126 14.67 0.33 3.59
CA ALA A 126 15.64 -0.46 2.85
C ALA A 126 15.02 -1.75 2.34
N VAL A 127 15.68 -2.43 1.41
CA VAL A 127 15.32 -3.78 1.02
C VAL A 127 15.59 -4.72 2.20
N THR A 128 14.60 -5.53 2.56
CA THR A 128 14.68 -6.51 3.65
C THR A 128 14.79 -7.95 3.17
N TRP A 129 14.25 -8.25 1.98
CA TRP A 129 14.26 -9.57 1.42
C TRP A 129 14.31 -9.55 -0.10
N VAL A 130 14.93 -10.57 -0.70
CA VAL A 130 15.01 -10.76 -2.15
C VAL A 130 14.79 -12.23 -2.49
N GLY A 131 13.85 -12.48 -3.41
CA GLY A 131 13.64 -13.76 -4.07
C GLY A 131 14.41 -13.88 -5.39
N CYS A 132 13.85 -14.58 -6.36
CA CYS A 132 14.45 -14.70 -7.69
C CYS A 132 14.30 -13.41 -8.52
N SER A 133 13.05 -12.88 -8.60
CA SER A 133 12.66 -11.69 -9.38
C SER A 133 11.83 -10.72 -8.55
N SER A 134 11.63 -10.97 -7.27
CA SER A 134 10.87 -10.14 -6.35
C SER A 134 11.73 -9.68 -5.19
N LEU A 135 11.42 -8.51 -4.64
CA LEU A 135 12.07 -7.96 -3.46
C LEU A 135 11.03 -7.32 -2.56
N GLU A 136 11.28 -7.38 -1.24
CA GLU A 136 10.48 -6.71 -0.23
C GLU A 136 11.24 -5.52 0.35
N ILE A 137 10.54 -4.41 0.50
CA ILE A 137 11.03 -3.18 1.10
C ILE A 137 10.20 -2.90 2.35
N GLN A 138 10.86 -2.72 3.48
CA GLN A 138 10.21 -2.20 4.67
C GLN A 138 10.44 -0.70 4.78
N LEU A 139 9.37 0.04 5.01
CA LEU A 139 9.38 1.47 5.29
C LEU A 139 8.89 1.73 6.71
N GLU A 140 9.50 2.70 7.36
CA GLU A 140 9.10 3.24 8.65
C GLU A 140 8.84 4.73 8.54
N VAL A 141 7.72 5.19 9.08
CA VAL A 141 7.45 6.61 9.30
C VAL A 141 7.70 6.90 10.76
N LYS A 142 8.66 7.76 11.02
CA LYS A 142 9.06 8.18 12.37
C LYS A 142 8.63 9.62 12.59
N GLN A 143 8.14 9.92 13.77
CA GLN A 143 7.77 11.26 14.16
C GLN A 143 8.56 11.67 15.39
N SER A 144 9.16 12.86 15.35
CA SER A 144 9.86 13.46 16.49
C SER A 144 8.83 13.97 17.49
N THR A 145 9.00 13.60 18.77
CA THR A 145 8.20 14.19 19.85
C THR A 145 8.91 15.40 20.44
N PRO A 146 8.20 16.49 20.73
CA PRO A 146 8.82 17.72 21.26
C PRO A 146 9.28 17.63 22.73
N GLU A 147 9.29 16.47 23.36
CA GLU A 147 9.70 16.34 24.76
C GLU A 147 11.22 16.43 24.93
N PRO A 148 11.72 17.33 25.82
CA PRO A 148 13.13 17.69 25.93
C PRO A 148 13.99 16.64 26.66
N THR A 149 13.47 15.53 27.14
CA THR A 149 14.21 14.62 28.03
C THR A 149 14.71 13.33 27.39
N ASN A 150 14.19 12.93 26.24
CA ASN A 150 14.77 11.86 25.40
C ASN A 150 14.14 11.96 24.01
N SER A 151 14.84 12.54 23.06
CA SER A 151 14.42 12.62 21.65
C SER A 151 14.49 11.23 20.98
N THR A 152 13.68 10.30 21.45
CA THR A 152 13.47 9.03 20.77
C THR A 152 12.43 9.23 19.70
N GLU A 153 12.86 9.28 18.43
CA GLU A 153 11.97 9.17 17.30
C GLU A 153 11.11 7.91 17.48
N SER A 154 9.80 8.09 17.53
CA SER A 154 8.89 6.95 17.65
C SER A 154 8.35 6.56 16.28
N VAL A 155 8.39 5.27 15.96
CA VAL A 155 7.78 4.73 14.75
C VAL A 155 6.26 4.87 14.87
N SER A 156 5.69 5.71 13.99
CA SER A 156 4.24 5.94 13.90
C SER A 156 3.56 4.99 12.92
N LEU A 157 4.24 4.61 11.82
CA LEU A 157 3.70 3.70 10.82
C LEU A 157 4.82 2.81 10.26
N THR A 158 4.49 1.55 9.99
CA THR A 158 5.34 0.60 9.26
C THR A 158 4.60 0.08 8.03
N ALA A 159 5.32 -0.21 6.95
CA ALA A 159 4.74 -0.75 5.71
C ALA A 159 5.72 -1.67 4.99
N ASN A 160 5.22 -2.77 4.41
CA ASN A 160 5.99 -3.68 3.58
C ASN A 160 5.49 -3.64 2.13
N PHE A 161 6.38 -3.33 1.21
CA PHE A 161 6.10 -3.27 -0.23
C PHE A 161 6.83 -4.39 -0.94
N THR A 162 6.12 -5.14 -1.78
CA THR A 162 6.73 -6.16 -2.64
C THR A 162 6.76 -5.65 -4.08
N PHE A 163 7.96 -5.63 -4.67
CA PHE A 163 8.16 -5.31 -6.09
C PHE A 163 8.57 -6.57 -6.86
N VAL A 164 8.24 -6.58 -8.15
CA VAL A 164 8.66 -7.63 -9.10
C VAL A 164 9.41 -6.99 -10.27
N ALA A 165 10.55 -7.58 -10.60
CA ALA A 165 11.36 -7.17 -11.74
C ALA A 165 10.93 -7.92 -13.00
N LYS A 166 10.69 -7.17 -14.08
CA LYS A 166 10.31 -7.65 -15.39
C LYS A 166 11.22 -7.04 -16.46
N ASP A 167 11.36 -7.72 -17.57
CA ASP A 167 11.93 -7.15 -18.79
C ASP A 167 10.88 -6.37 -19.61
N LYS A 168 11.30 -5.80 -20.73
CA LYS A 168 10.41 -5.08 -21.66
C LYS A 168 9.33 -5.96 -22.29
N THR A 169 9.46 -7.29 -22.22
CA THR A 169 8.47 -8.26 -22.71
C THR A 169 7.49 -8.71 -21.63
N GLY A 170 7.67 -8.22 -20.38
CA GLY A 170 6.85 -8.58 -19.23
C GLY A 170 7.29 -9.88 -18.52
N LYS A 171 8.38 -10.50 -18.94
CA LYS A 171 8.93 -11.71 -18.29
C LYS A 171 9.71 -11.33 -17.03
N SER A 172 9.62 -12.17 -16.01
CA SER A 172 10.38 -12.01 -14.76
C SER A 172 11.88 -12.11 -14.98
N VAL A 173 12.64 -11.19 -14.38
CA VAL A 173 14.11 -11.09 -14.49
C VAL A 173 14.74 -11.28 -13.13
N LYS A 174 15.86 -12.02 -13.08
CA LYS A 174 16.65 -12.18 -11.85
C LYS A 174 17.26 -10.85 -11.41
N ILE A 175 17.30 -10.64 -10.12
CA ILE A 175 17.80 -9.40 -9.49
C ILE A 175 18.94 -9.70 -8.51
N ASN A 176 19.65 -8.63 -8.11
CA ASN A 176 20.72 -8.68 -7.13
C ASN A 176 20.21 -9.29 -5.83
N GLN A 177 20.99 -10.18 -5.22
CA GLN A 177 20.66 -10.81 -3.95
C GLN A 177 20.92 -9.87 -2.79
N ILE A 178 20.32 -10.14 -1.63
CA ILE A 178 20.55 -9.37 -0.41
C ILE A 178 21.46 -10.12 0.55
N LEU A 179 22.34 -9.39 1.24
CA LEU A 179 23.22 -9.91 2.26
C LEU A 179 23.03 -9.10 3.57
N PRO A 180 22.23 -9.60 4.52
CA PRO A 180 22.07 -8.97 5.83
C PRO A 180 23.40 -8.89 6.59
N GLU A 181 23.72 -7.73 7.19
CA GLU A 181 25.00 -7.47 7.88
C GLU A 181 24.93 -7.69 9.39
N ASN A 182 23.76 -7.62 9.99
CA ASN A 182 23.57 -7.70 11.44
C ASN A 182 22.32 -8.53 11.81
N GLU A 183 22.18 -8.87 13.09
CA GLU A 183 21.09 -9.71 13.59
C GLU A 183 19.69 -9.09 13.35
N LYS A 184 19.56 -7.77 13.45
CA LYS A 184 18.29 -7.08 13.16
C LYS A 184 17.88 -7.28 11.69
N GLU A 185 18.82 -7.14 10.77
CA GLU A 185 18.56 -7.33 9.34
C GLU A 185 18.28 -8.79 8.99
N LYS A 186 18.92 -9.74 9.65
CA LYS A 186 18.61 -11.18 9.51
C LYS A 186 17.20 -11.48 9.98
N HIS A 187 16.80 -10.96 11.13
CA HIS A 187 15.44 -11.14 11.65
C HIS A 187 14.38 -10.56 10.69
N LEU A 188 14.59 -9.36 10.16
CA LEU A 188 13.72 -8.78 9.15
C LEU A 188 13.66 -9.62 7.87
N TRP A 189 14.78 -10.22 7.47
CA TRP A 189 14.82 -11.12 6.34
C TRP A 189 14.01 -12.41 6.58
N GLU A 190 14.12 -12.99 7.77
CA GLU A 190 13.38 -14.20 8.18
C GLU A 190 11.87 -13.93 8.20
N GLU A 191 11.43 -12.84 8.81
CA GLU A 191 10.03 -12.42 8.82
C GLU A 191 9.48 -12.24 7.40
N ALA A 192 10.25 -11.61 6.50
CA ALA A 192 9.86 -11.40 5.12
C ALA A 192 9.78 -12.72 4.32
N GLU A 193 10.71 -13.66 4.57
CA GLU A 193 10.68 -15.00 3.99
C GLU A 193 9.43 -15.77 4.44
N GLU A 194 9.04 -15.65 5.72
CA GLU A 194 7.81 -16.27 6.22
C GLU A 194 6.57 -15.65 5.57
N ARG A 195 6.47 -14.32 5.47
CA ARG A 195 5.38 -13.66 4.75
C ARG A 195 5.27 -14.16 3.31
N ASN A 196 6.40 -14.32 2.61
CA ASN A 196 6.42 -14.83 1.25
C ASN A 196 5.95 -16.30 1.16
N LYS A 197 6.34 -17.15 2.12
CA LYS A 197 5.85 -18.54 2.21
C LYS A 197 4.34 -18.59 2.45
N MET A 198 3.84 -17.77 3.36
CA MET A 198 2.40 -17.69 3.66
C MET A 198 1.59 -17.23 2.45
N ARG A 199 2.07 -16.22 1.70
CA ARG A 199 1.43 -15.78 0.45
C ARG A 199 1.33 -16.90 -0.59
N LYS A 200 2.36 -17.74 -0.72
CA LYS A 200 2.32 -18.90 -1.63
C LYS A 200 1.32 -19.94 -1.16
N LYS A 201 1.28 -20.22 0.15
CA LYS A 201 0.37 -21.19 0.76
C LYS A 201 -1.11 -20.80 0.62
N LYS A 202 -1.45 -19.52 0.87
CA LYS A 202 -2.82 -19.00 0.72
C LYS A 202 -3.38 -19.15 -0.70
N LYS A 203 -2.53 -19.16 -1.73
CA LYS A 203 -2.97 -19.42 -3.11
C LYS A 203 -3.39 -20.88 -3.34
N GLU A 204 -2.97 -21.82 -2.49
CA GLU A 204 -3.21 -23.26 -2.63
C GLU A 204 -4.37 -23.78 -1.77
N GLU A 205 -4.70 -23.09 -0.67
CA GLU A 205 -5.75 -23.50 0.28
C GLU A 205 -7.05 -22.71 0.09
N LYS A 206 -7.97 -23.24 -0.70
CA LYS A 206 -9.39 -22.81 -0.70
C LYS A 206 -10.21 -23.78 0.12
N LYS A 207 -10.89 -23.35 1.20
CA LYS A 207 -11.70 -24.19 2.10
C LYS A 207 -13.02 -23.58 2.62
N ASP A 208 -13.86 -24.40 2.81
CA ASP A 208 -15.11 -25.11 3.18
C ASP A 208 -15.86 -24.68 4.47
N ASN A 209 -16.01 -23.37 4.81
CA ASN A 209 -16.91 -22.95 5.91
C ASN A 209 -18.01 -21.97 5.46
N LEU A 210 -18.40 -22.07 4.20
CA LEU A 210 -19.31 -21.14 3.55
C LEU A 210 -20.73 -21.13 4.17
N ASN A 211 -21.22 -22.32 4.55
CA ASN A 211 -22.59 -22.48 5.04
C ASN A 211 -22.82 -21.83 6.42
N GLU A 212 -21.81 -21.79 7.27
CA GLU A 212 -21.90 -21.22 8.61
C GLU A 212 -22.05 -19.70 8.59
N LEU A 213 -21.36 -19.03 7.68
CA LEU A 213 -21.46 -17.57 7.47
C LEU A 213 -22.81 -17.15 6.90
N LEU A 214 -23.42 -17.97 6.03
CA LEU A 214 -24.74 -17.69 5.46
C LEU A 214 -25.88 -17.97 6.47
N LEU A 215 -25.67 -18.90 7.38
CA LEU A 215 -26.67 -19.22 8.43
C LEU A 215 -26.69 -18.17 9.55
N ALA A 216 -25.58 -17.50 9.84
CA ALA A 216 -25.49 -16.42 10.82
C ALA A 216 -26.36 -15.19 10.44
N ASN A 217 -26.88 -15.15 9.21
CA ASN A 217 -27.70 -14.05 8.71
C ASN A 217 -29.16 -14.01 9.22
N LYS A 218 -29.66 -15.08 9.82
CA LYS A 218 -31.11 -15.24 9.97
C LYS A 218 -31.74 -14.60 11.21
N ASP A 219 -30.97 -14.22 12.25
CA ASP A 219 -31.59 -13.99 13.55
C ASP A 219 -31.28 -12.68 14.28
N ASN A 220 -30.72 -11.64 13.61
CA ASN A 220 -30.41 -10.39 14.30
C ASN A 220 -30.90 -9.12 13.55
N ASN A 221 -31.86 -8.40 14.14
CA ASN A 221 -32.36 -7.11 13.68
C ASN A 221 -31.30 -6.00 13.60
N ASN A 222 -30.04 -6.30 13.95
CA ASN A 222 -28.92 -5.36 13.94
C ASN A 222 -27.92 -5.62 12.81
N ASN A 223 -28.19 -6.60 11.94
CA ASN A 223 -27.33 -6.93 10.81
C ASN A 223 -27.66 -6.06 9.60
N ILE A 224 -26.64 -5.68 8.83
CA ILE A 224 -26.76 -5.00 7.55
C ILE A 224 -26.06 -5.84 6.49
N LEU A 225 -26.62 -5.91 5.29
CA LEU A 225 -26.04 -6.66 4.20
C LEU A 225 -24.85 -5.88 3.57
N ILE A 226 -23.81 -6.59 3.14
CA ILE A 226 -22.63 -6.01 2.46
C ILE A 226 -23.07 -5.06 1.35
N LYS A 227 -24.01 -5.46 0.49
CA LYS A 227 -24.54 -4.66 -0.63
C LYS A 227 -25.14 -3.31 -0.23
N GLU A 228 -25.61 -3.16 1.01
CA GLU A 228 -26.20 -1.92 1.52
C GLU A 228 -25.14 -0.90 1.96
N THR A 229 -23.89 -1.30 2.05
CA THR A 229 -22.74 -0.46 2.43
C THR A 229 -21.93 0.06 1.25
N CYS A 230 -22.33 -0.30 0.02
CA CYS A 230 -21.54 -0.05 -1.18
C CYS A 230 -21.50 1.43 -1.59
N LEU A 231 -20.31 1.91 -1.92
CA LEU A 231 -20.08 3.16 -2.63
C LEU A 231 -19.26 2.89 -3.90
N GLN A 232 -19.34 3.82 -4.87
CA GLN A 232 -18.65 3.70 -6.15
C GLN A 232 -18.08 5.04 -6.57
N ASN A 233 -16.96 4.98 -7.31
CA ASN A 233 -16.35 6.14 -7.95
C ASN A 233 -15.77 5.73 -9.30
N SER A 234 -15.75 6.66 -10.27
CA SER A 234 -15.17 6.40 -11.59
C SER A 234 -14.34 7.60 -12.03
N LEU A 235 -13.24 7.31 -12.73
CA LEU A 235 -12.35 8.34 -13.25
C LEU A 235 -11.66 7.86 -14.52
N VAL A 236 -11.24 8.83 -15.35
CA VAL A 236 -10.34 8.57 -16.49
C VAL A 236 -8.92 8.82 -16.02
N CYS A 237 -8.06 7.84 -16.23
CA CYS A 237 -6.66 7.90 -15.83
C CYS A 237 -5.88 8.90 -16.68
N GLN A 238 -5.24 9.89 -16.06
CA GLN A 238 -4.53 10.96 -16.77
C GLN A 238 -3.02 10.67 -16.87
N PRO A 239 -2.35 11.03 -18.00
CA PRO A 239 -0.92 10.79 -18.21
C PRO A 239 0.00 11.39 -17.13
N GLU A 240 -0.43 12.47 -16.45
CA GLU A 240 0.34 13.09 -15.36
C GLU A 240 0.54 12.15 -14.14
N LYS A 241 -0.22 11.07 -14.06
CA LYS A 241 -0.14 10.05 -13.00
C LYS A 241 0.66 8.81 -13.45
N ASN A 242 1.32 8.88 -14.60
CA ASN A 242 2.15 7.78 -15.07
C ASN A 242 3.43 7.62 -14.23
N ASN A 243 3.81 6.36 -14.05
CA ASN A 243 5.15 6.00 -13.63
C ASN A 243 6.16 6.18 -14.79
N ILE A 244 7.42 5.82 -14.56
CA ILE A 244 8.48 5.92 -15.58
C ILE A 244 8.27 4.99 -16.79
N HIS A 245 7.34 4.06 -16.73
CA HIS A 245 7.04 3.08 -17.78
C HIS A 245 5.76 3.43 -18.57
N GLY A 246 5.13 4.57 -18.26
CA GLY A 246 3.91 5.03 -18.94
C GLY A 246 2.62 4.46 -18.35
N GLN A 247 2.70 3.65 -17.29
CA GLN A 247 1.55 3.10 -16.60
C GLN A 247 1.17 3.96 -15.38
N ILE A 248 -0.08 3.90 -14.97
CA ILE A 248 -0.56 4.62 -13.79
C ILE A 248 0.17 4.10 -12.53
N PHE A 249 0.66 5.04 -11.75
CA PHE A 249 1.44 4.79 -10.55
C PHE A 249 0.61 4.09 -9.46
N GLY A 250 1.15 3.01 -8.86
CA GLY A 250 0.44 2.20 -7.85
C GLY A 250 0.00 3.00 -6.63
N GLY A 251 0.85 3.90 -6.13
CA GLY A 251 0.52 4.79 -5.03
C GLY A 251 -0.66 5.73 -5.32
N TYR A 252 -0.82 6.17 -6.57
CA TYR A 252 -2.01 6.93 -6.96
C TYR A 252 -3.29 6.09 -6.90
N LEU A 253 -3.22 4.84 -7.35
CA LEU A 253 -4.36 3.91 -7.27
C LEU A 253 -4.73 3.62 -5.80
N MET A 254 -3.74 3.36 -4.94
CA MET A 254 -3.95 3.22 -3.49
C MET A 254 -4.60 4.45 -2.87
N ARG A 255 -4.11 5.64 -3.23
CA ARG A 255 -4.71 6.89 -2.76
C ARG A 255 -6.18 6.98 -3.13
N LYS A 256 -6.55 6.68 -4.39
CA LYS A 256 -7.94 6.73 -4.85
C LYS A 256 -8.81 5.68 -4.18
N ALA A 257 -8.28 4.49 -3.96
CA ALA A 257 -8.96 3.44 -3.22
C ALA A 257 -9.18 3.83 -1.76
N TYR A 258 -8.17 4.41 -1.09
CA TYR A 258 -8.29 4.90 0.28
C TYR A 258 -9.33 6.01 0.42
N GLU A 259 -9.34 7.01 -0.48
CA GLU A 259 -10.33 8.09 -0.49
C GLU A 259 -11.76 7.53 -0.52
N LEU A 260 -12.01 6.49 -1.33
CA LEU A 260 -13.31 5.82 -1.41
C LEU A 260 -13.59 4.95 -0.18
N ALA A 261 -12.60 4.19 0.31
CA ALA A 261 -12.73 3.37 1.52
C ALA A 261 -13.07 4.21 2.75
N TYR A 262 -12.40 5.35 2.92
CA TYR A 262 -12.69 6.31 3.99
C TYR A 262 -14.13 6.82 3.92
N ALA A 263 -14.59 7.21 2.74
CA ALA A 263 -15.97 7.67 2.52
C ALA A 263 -16.98 6.56 2.85
N THR A 264 -16.67 5.31 2.48
CA THR A 264 -17.50 4.13 2.77
C THR A 264 -17.59 3.87 4.28
N ALA A 265 -16.45 3.85 4.97
CA ALA A 265 -16.41 3.68 6.42
C ALA A 265 -17.15 4.81 7.14
N TYR A 266 -17.00 6.06 6.69
CA TYR A 266 -17.67 7.22 7.27
C TYR A 266 -19.20 7.15 7.11
N SER A 267 -19.66 6.86 5.89
CA SER A 267 -21.09 6.69 5.60
C SER A 267 -21.72 5.57 6.43
N PHE A 268 -21.02 4.44 6.56
CA PHE A 268 -21.46 3.30 7.35
C PHE A 268 -21.49 3.59 8.85
N ALA A 269 -20.40 4.12 9.40
CA ALA A 269 -20.26 4.39 10.83
C ALA A 269 -21.01 5.64 11.30
N ARG A 270 -21.34 6.57 10.41
CA ARG A 270 -21.92 7.91 10.73
C ARG A 270 -21.05 8.73 11.68
N SER A 271 -19.76 8.45 11.70
CA SER A 271 -18.73 9.13 12.47
C SER A 271 -17.43 9.11 11.68
N PRO A 272 -16.59 10.17 11.71
CA PRO A 272 -15.31 10.17 11.03
C PRO A 272 -14.48 8.96 11.46
N PRO A 273 -14.09 8.08 10.53
CA PRO A 273 -13.31 6.90 10.87
C PRO A 273 -11.84 7.26 11.12
N CYS A 274 -11.22 6.52 12.04
CA CYS A 274 -9.79 6.56 12.27
C CYS A 274 -9.13 5.41 11.49
N PHE A 275 -8.10 5.70 10.75
CA PHE A 275 -7.32 4.68 10.03
C PHE A 275 -6.56 3.79 11.03
N VAL A 276 -6.54 2.49 10.76
CA VAL A 276 -5.81 1.48 11.54
C VAL A 276 -4.69 0.89 10.69
N GLU A 277 -5.05 0.30 9.56
CA GLU A 277 -4.08 -0.38 8.69
C GLU A 277 -4.56 -0.52 7.24
N VAL A 278 -3.61 -0.73 6.34
CA VAL A 278 -3.84 -1.39 5.06
C VAL A 278 -3.46 -2.85 5.27
N ASP A 279 -4.45 -3.71 5.21
CA ASP A 279 -4.23 -5.14 5.46
C ASP A 279 -3.47 -5.77 4.31
N HIS A 280 -3.97 -5.54 3.10
CA HIS A 280 -3.39 -6.07 1.88
C HIS A 280 -3.79 -5.26 0.65
N VAL A 281 -2.88 -5.18 -0.32
CA VAL A 281 -3.15 -4.64 -1.66
C VAL A 281 -2.55 -5.59 -2.69
N ASP A 282 -3.37 -6.00 -3.67
CA ASP A 282 -2.94 -6.75 -4.84
C ASP A 282 -2.98 -5.90 -6.10
N PHE A 283 -1.86 -5.77 -6.77
CA PHE A 283 -1.76 -5.19 -8.11
C PHE A 283 -1.77 -6.32 -9.15
N LEU A 284 -2.97 -6.67 -9.64
CA LEU A 284 -3.18 -7.82 -10.53
C LEU A 284 -2.88 -7.50 -11.99
N LYS A 285 -3.32 -6.32 -12.43
CA LYS A 285 -3.13 -5.84 -13.80
C LYS A 285 -2.69 -4.38 -13.81
N PRO A 286 -1.83 -3.99 -14.77
CA PRO A 286 -1.50 -2.58 -14.98
C PRO A 286 -2.74 -1.79 -15.38
N VAL A 287 -2.70 -0.51 -15.07
CA VAL A 287 -3.68 0.50 -15.51
C VAL A 287 -2.94 1.52 -16.35
N ASP A 288 -3.43 1.82 -17.52
CA ASP A 288 -2.77 2.73 -18.45
C ASP A 288 -3.45 4.11 -18.48
N ALA A 289 -2.72 5.12 -18.97
CA ALA A 289 -3.31 6.43 -19.21
C ALA A 289 -4.40 6.35 -20.29
N GLY A 290 -5.55 6.95 -20.01
CA GLY A 290 -6.73 6.86 -20.86
C GLY A 290 -7.74 5.81 -20.41
N ASP A 291 -7.34 4.85 -19.59
CA ASP A 291 -8.25 3.84 -19.04
C ASP A 291 -9.38 4.48 -18.24
N PHE A 292 -10.59 3.94 -18.39
CA PHE A 292 -11.73 4.24 -17.56
C PHE A 292 -11.72 3.31 -16.33
N LEU A 293 -11.27 3.86 -15.20
CA LEU A 293 -11.15 3.15 -13.94
C LEU A 293 -12.44 3.29 -13.13
N HIS A 294 -13.01 2.17 -12.75
CA HIS A 294 -14.19 2.09 -11.89
C HIS A 294 -13.84 1.42 -10.56
N LEU A 295 -14.04 2.15 -9.47
CA LEU A 295 -13.78 1.70 -8.10
C LEU A 295 -15.10 1.36 -7.41
N LYS A 296 -15.19 0.17 -6.83
CA LYS A 296 -16.32 -0.28 -6.01
C LYS A 296 -15.83 -0.60 -4.61
N SER A 297 -16.48 -0.05 -3.60
CA SER A 297 -16.16 -0.33 -2.20
C SER A 297 -17.36 -0.83 -1.44
N CYS A 298 -17.10 -1.64 -0.41
CA CYS A 298 -18.10 -2.05 0.56
C CYS A 298 -17.43 -2.32 1.91
N VAL A 299 -18.20 -2.25 2.99
CA VAL A 299 -17.77 -2.84 4.27
C VAL A 299 -17.92 -4.35 4.13
N ILE A 300 -16.77 -5.05 4.09
CA ILE A 300 -16.75 -6.51 3.88
C ILE A 300 -17.04 -7.27 5.16
N CYS A 301 -16.58 -6.79 6.30
CA CYS A 301 -16.90 -7.31 7.61
C CYS A 301 -16.67 -6.26 8.71
N THR A 302 -17.22 -6.53 9.90
CA THR A 302 -17.02 -5.74 11.10
C THR A 302 -16.66 -6.65 12.27
N GLN A 303 -15.81 -6.17 13.17
CA GLN A 303 -15.46 -6.86 14.42
C GLN A 303 -15.96 -6.00 15.57
N VAL A 304 -17.14 -6.33 16.10
CA VAL A 304 -17.83 -5.56 17.14
C VAL A 304 -17.93 -6.29 18.47
N GLU A 305 -17.68 -7.61 18.48
CA GLU A 305 -17.78 -8.45 19.66
C GLU A 305 -16.57 -8.27 20.58
N ASN A 306 -16.82 -8.04 21.88
CA ASN A 306 -15.82 -7.93 22.96
C ASN A 306 -14.76 -6.82 22.80
N SER A 307 -14.97 -5.84 21.93
CA SER A 307 -13.97 -4.81 21.64
C SER A 307 -14.41 -3.44 22.13
N SER A 308 -13.57 -2.82 22.94
CA SER A 308 -13.65 -1.38 23.25
C SER A 308 -13.35 -0.52 22.02
N ARG A 309 -12.89 -1.13 20.91
CA ARG A 309 -12.49 -0.51 19.66
C ARG A 309 -12.97 -1.35 18.49
N PRO A 310 -14.22 -1.14 18.00
CA PRO A 310 -14.76 -1.89 16.87
C PRO A 310 -13.93 -1.63 15.60
N LEU A 311 -13.73 -2.68 14.80
CA LEU A 311 -13.04 -2.59 13.52
C LEU A 311 -14.05 -2.65 12.37
N ILE A 312 -13.79 -1.86 11.33
CA ILE A 312 -14.56 -1.76 10.10
C ILE A 312 -13.61 -2.05 8.94
N ASN A 313 -13.76 -3.23 8.34
CA ASN A 313 -12.94 -3.68 7.25
C ASN A 313 -13.62 -3.33 5.92
N VAL A 314 -12.94 -2.53 5.11
CA VAL A 314 -13.45 -2.05 3.82
C VAL A 314 -12.63 -2.65 2.69
N GLU A 315 -13.32 -3.30 1.77
CA GLU A 315 -12.76 -3.76 0.50
C GLU A 315 -13.03 -2.71 -0.57
N VAL A 316 -12.02 -2.45 -1.41
CA VAL A 316 -12.16 -1.67 -2.64
C VAL A 316 -11.62 -2.49 -3.81
N VAL A 317 -12.47 -2.74 -4.79
CA VAL A 317 -12.10 -3.44 -6.03
C VAL A 317 -12.08 -2.43 -7.16
N SER A 318 -10.96 -2.34 -7.86
CA SER A 318 -10.85 -1.50 -9.05
C SER A 318 -10.97 -2.33 -10.33
N HIS A 319 -11.71 -1.78 -11.29
CA HIS A 319 -11.93 -2.38 -12.59
C HIS A 319 -11.46 -1.40 -13.67
N VAL A 320 -10.70 -1.89 -14.63
CA VAL A 320 -10.51 -1.22 -15.92
C VAL A 320 -11.68 -1.60 -16.81
N THR A 321 -12.46 -0.60 -17.21
CA THR A 321 -13.65 -0.77 -18.04
C THR A 321 -13.41 -0.18 -19.42
N GLN A 322 -13.76 -0.93 -20.43
CA GLN A 322 -13.75 -0.49 -21.83
C GLN A 322 -15.20 -0.38 -22.31
N PRO A 323 -15.82 0.81 -22.21
CA PRO A 323 -17.24 0.98 -22.54
C PRO A 323 -17.58 0.62 -23.99
N GLN A 324 -16.61 0.78 -24.91
CA GLN A 324 -16.76 0.47 -26.33
C GLN A 324 -16.99 -1.03 -26.55
N ASP A 325 -16.30 -1.87 -25.77
CA ASP A 325 -16.31 -3.33 -25.89
C ASP A 325 -17.22 -3.99 -24.86
N LEU A 326 -17.91 -3.18 -24.04
CA LEU A 326 -18.72 -3.64 -22.90
C LEU A 326 -17.96 -4.61 -21.97
N SER A 327 -16.63 -4.46 -21.91
CA SER A 327 -15.76 -5.28 -21.08
C SER A 327 -15.37 -4.57 -19.79
N SER A 328 -15.17 -5.33 -18.73
CA SER A 328 -14.69 -4.84 -17.43
C SER A 328 -13.85 -5.91 -16.76
N GLU A 329 -12.62 -5.58 -16.40
CA GLU A 329 -11.68 -6.50 -15.78
C GLU A 329 -11.15 -5.95 -14.46
N ILE A 330 -11.04 -6.83 -13.45
CA ILE A 330 -10.43 -6.44 -12.16
C ILE A 330 -8.95 -6.14 -12.39
N SER A 331 -8.52 -4.94 -11.95
CA SER A 331 -7.13 -4.52 -12.01
C SER A 331 -6.44 -4.62 -10.66
N ASN A 332 -7.12 -4.26 -9.56
CA ASN A 332 -6.51 -4.24 -8.23
C ASN A 332 -7.55 -4.49 -7.14
N ASN A 333 -7.09 -5.07 -6.02
CA ASN A 333 -7.86 -5.22 -4.79
C ASN A 333 -7.15 -4.51 -3.64
N PHE A 334 -7.93 -3.80 -2.81
CA PHE A 334 -7.42 -3.04 -1.67
C PHE A 334 -8.27 -3.35 -0.44
N TYR A 335 -7.62 -3.59 0.70
CA TYR A 335 -8.28 -3.87 1.97
C TYR A 335 -7.77 -2.91 3.04
N PHE A 336 -8.71 -2.18 3.64
CA PHE A 336 -8.41 -1.15 4.64
C PHE A 336 -9.20 -1.42 5.90
N THR A 337 -8.55 -1.27 7.05
CA THR A 337 -9.19 -1.36 8.35
C THR A 337 -9.29 0.02 9.00
N PHE A 338 -10.47 0.34 9.46
CA PHE A 338 -10.79 1.56 10.20
C PHE A 338 -11.39 1.24 11.55
N THR A 339 -11.36 2.23 12.44
CA THR A 339 -12.12 2.24 13.69
C THR A 339 -12.82 3.58 13.84
N VAL A 340 -13.55 3.79 14.92
CA VAL A 340 -14.19 5.06 15.25
C VAL A 340 -13.58 5.67 16.51
N PRO A 341 -13.64 7.02 16.68
CA PRO A 341 -13.15 7.66 17.88
C PRO A 341 -13.83 7.12 19.15
N SER A 342 -13.06 6.93 20.21
CA SER A 342 -13.57 6.44 21.50
C SER A 342 -14.68 7.34 22.07
N ASP A 343 -14.62 8.64 21.84
CA ASP A 343 -15.63 9.59 22.29
C ASP A 343 -16.97 9.37 21.60
N SER A 344 -16.97 9.01 20.32
CA SER A 344 -18.19 8.65 19.59
C SER A 344 -18.87 7.42 20.20
N LEU A 345 -18.09 6.42 20.61
CA LEU A 345 -18.61 5.21 21.29
C LEU A 345 -19.17 5.54 22.68
N ARG A 346 -18.49 6.39 23.44
CA ARG A 346 -18.99 6.88 24.76
C ARG A 346 -20.29 7.64 24.61
N ASN A 347 -20.49 8.37 23.51
CA ASN A 347 -21.71 9.11 23.20
C ASN A 347 -22.84 8.21 22.62
N GLY A 348 -22.68 6.90 22.69
CA GLY A 348 -23.72 5.92 22.36
C GLY A 348 -23.72 5.46 20.89
N LEU A 349 -22.68 5.80 20.10
CA LEU A 349 -22.53 5.24 18.74
C LEU A 349 -22.39 3.72 18.82
N LYS A 350 -23.20 3.01 18.05
CA LYS A 350 -23.12 1.55 17.89
C LYS A 350 -22.76 1.21 16.44
N ILE A 351 -21.69 0.46 16.26
CA ILE A 351 -21.35 -0.09 14.95
C ILE A 351 -22.18 -1.34 14.72
N ARG A 352 -22.83 -1.40 13.57
CA ARG A 352 -23.66 -2.55 13.17
C ARG A 352 -22.78 -3.71 12.69
N ASN A 353 -23.29 -4.92 12.80
CA ASN A 353 -22.62 -6.09 12.22
C ASN A 353 -22.93 -6.19 10.71
N VAL A 354 -21.91 -6.39 9.89
CA VAL A 354 -22.06 -6.56 8.44
C VAL A 354 -21.96 -8.04 8.10
N VAL A 355 -22.90 -8.50 7.28
CA VAL A 355 -23.07 -9.92 6.93
C VAL A 355 -23.23 -10.11 5.42
N PRO A 356 -22.71 -11.22 4.85
CA PRO A 356 -22.86 -11.50 3.42
C PRO A 356 -24.30 -11.88 3.09
N GLY A 357 -24.84 -11.38 1.98
CA GLY A 357 -26.15 -11.75 1.46
C GLY A 357 -26.09 -12.84 0.38
N THR A 358 -24.90 -13.13 -0.16
CA THR A 358 -24.68 -14.12 -1.22
C THR A 358 -23.51 -15.03 -0.90
N GLU A 359 -23.44 -16.18 -1.57
CA GLU A 359 -22.34 -17.13 -1.45
C GLU A 359 -21.00 -16.51 -1.90
N GLU A 360 -21.01 -15.69 -2.94
CA GLU A 360 -19.84 -14.95 -3.43
C GLU A 360 -19.34 -13.96 -2.38
N GLU A 361 -20.23 -13.18 -1.76
CA GLU A 361 -19.88 -12.29 -0.66
C GLU A 361 -19.31 -13.05 0.54
N ALA A 362 -19.90 -14.22 0.87
CA ALA A 362 -19.40 -15.05 1.96
C ALA A 362 -17.97 -15.57 1.70
N ARG A 363 -17.67 -15.97 0.46
CA ARG A 363 -16.30 -16.36 0.07
C ARG A 363 -15.31 -15.20 0.23
N ARG A 364 -15.68 -14.01 -0.22
CA ARG A 364 -14.86 -12.80 -0.05
C ARG A 364 -14.59 -12.49 1.43
N VAL A 365 -15.61 -12.62 2.29
CA VAL A 365 -15.45 -12.46 3.75
C VAL A 365 -14.45 -13.46 4.32
N MET A 366 -14.47 -14.72 3.87
CA MET A 366 -13.53 -15.74 4.33
C MET A 366 -12.11 -15.43 3.90
N ASP A 367 -11.91 -15.09 2.62
CA ASP A 367 -10.59 -14.73 2.08
C ASP A 367 -9.95 -13.57 2.88
N VAL A 368 -10.78 -12.64 3.35
CA VAL A 368 -10.34 -11.49 4.15
C VAL A 368 -10.09 -11.85 5.61
N ARG A 369 -10.96 -12.65 6.24
CA ARG A 369 -10.79 -13.06 7.65
C ARG A 369 -9.48 -13.80 7.91
N ASP A 370 -9.04 -14.62 6.97
CA ASP A 370 -7.77 -15.32 7.04
C ASP A 370 -6.54 -14.38 6.96
N THR A 371 -6.75 -13.12 6.57
CA THR A 371 -5.69 -12.10 6.56
C THR A 371 -5.60 -11.33 7.87
N PHE A 372 -6.68 -11.26 8.67
CA PHE A 372 -6.75 -10.45 9.89
C PHE A 372 -6.27 -11.15 11.17
N HIS A 373 -5.92 -12.42 11.12
CA HIS A 373 -5.37 -13.16 12.26
C HIS A 373 -4.03 -13.77 11.89
N PRO A 374 -2.91 -13.27 12.45
CA PRO A 374 -1.69 -14.02 12.49
C PRO A 374 -1.80 -15.17 13.49
#